data_a6bc450026c261779d7f2515408841f6
#
_entry.id   a6bc450026c261779d7f2515408841f6
#
_cell.length_a   1.000
_cell.length_b   1.000
_cell.length_c   1.000
_cell.angle_alpha   90.00
_cell.angle_beta   90.00
_cell.angle_gamma   90.00
#
_symmetry.space_group_name_H-M   'P 1'
#
loop_
_entity.id
_entity.type
_entity.pdbx_description
1 polymer ?
#
loop_
_entity_poly.entity_id
_entity_poly.type
_entity_poly.pdbx_seq_one_letter_code
_entity_poly.pdbx_strand_id
1 'polypeptide(L)'
;MANNQTAATTGLTFAEASIKDVKISYKITRGSESRVGTLAIAIKSGAHSISDDYEETAATGVSFTVTHSGGIATLKYTTTNTGAAASFVNAIEIIN
;
A
#
# COMPACT_ATOMS: atom_id res chain seq x y z
N MET A 1 -8.64 -0.72 -6.15
CA MET A 1 -9.00 -0.25 -4.78
C MET A 1 -10.37 0.42 -4.83
N ALA A 2 -11.27 -0.01 -3.98
CA ALA A 2 -12.64 0.51 -3.96
C ALA A 2 -12.72 1.92 -3.37
N ASN A 3 -13.79 2.65 -3.75
CA ASN A 3 -14.06 3.98 -3.20
C ASN A 3 -14.49 3.88 -1.72
N ASN A 4 -14.14 4.89 -0.93
CA ASN A 4 -14.62 5.07 0.45
C ASN A 4 -14.36 3.85 1.36
N GLN A 5 -13.11 3.40 1.40
CA GLN A 5 -12.69 2.27 2.22
C GLN A 5 -11.81 2.72 3.38
N THR A 6 -11.88 1.98 4.48
CA THR A 6 -11.00 2.16 5.63
C THR A 6 -10.24 0.87 5.89
N ALA A 7 -8.92 0.91 5.80
CA ALA A 7 -8.02 -0.22 6.03
C ALA A 7 -8.47 -1.51 5.31
N ALA A 8 -8.84 -1.39 4.03
CA ALA A 8 -9.19 -2.54 3.19
C ALA A 8 -7.92 -3.23 2.68
N THR A 9 -8.01 -4.53 2.43
CA THR A 9 -6.83 -5.27 1.94
C THR A 9 -6.49 -4.92 0.50
N THR A 10 -5.19 -4.72 0.22
CA THR A 10 -4.67 -4.65 -1.16
C THR A 10 -4.53 -6.04 -1.79
N GLY A 11 -4.60 -7.10 -0.98
CA GLY A 11 -4.25 -8.47 -1.38
C GLY A 11 -2.78 -8.80 -1.22
N LEU A 12 -1.92 -7.83 -0.89
CA LEU A 12 -0.49 -8.04 -0.70
C LEU A 12 -0.22 -8.41 0.76
N THR A 13 0.32 -9.61 0.95
CA THR A 13 0.63 -10.16 2.27
C THR A 13 2.08 -10.63 2.32
N PHE A 14 2.68 -10.55 3.51
CA PHE A 14 4.07 -10.90 3.73
C PHE A 14 4.21 -11.75 4.99
N ALA A 15 4.86 -12.92 4.87
CA ALA A 15 5.16 -13.76 6.02
C ALA A 15 6.27 -13.11 6.86
N GLU A 16 5.97 -12.71 8.08
CA GLU A 16 6.91 -11.97 8.96
C GLU A 16 8.15 -12.77 9.32
N ALA A 17 8.05 -14.11 9.32
CA ALA A 17 9.18 -14.98 9.63
C ALA A 17 10.26 -14.97 8.57
N SER A 18 9.93 -14.68 7.31
CA SER A 18 10.85 -14.80 6.17
C SER A 18 11.06 -13.50 5.39
N ILE A 19 10.15 -12.55 5.49
CA ILE A 19 10.20 -11.29 4.73
C ILE A 19 10.41 -10.13 5.69
N LYS A 20 11.53 -9.42 5.54
CA LYS A 20 11.94 -8.34 6.45
C LYS A 20 11.81 -6.97 5.83
N ASP A 21 12.23 -6.82 4.58
CA ASP A 21 12.25 -5.53 3.89
C ASP A 21 11.64 -5.67 2.50
N VAL A 22 10.69 -4.80 2.19
CA VAL A 22 9.96 -4.81 0.93
C VAL A 22 9.94 -3.42 0.34
N LYS A 23 10.18 -3.31 -0.96
CA LYS A 23 9.92 -2.10 -1.74
C LYS A 23 8.83 -2.40 -2.76
N ILE A 24 7.84 -1.52 -2.85
CA ILE A 24 6.75 -1.63 -3.79
C ILE A 24 6.71 -0.37 -4.63
N SER A 25 7.10 -0.50 -5.91
CA SER A 25 6.92 0.57 -6.89
C SER A 25 5.50 0.48 -7.43
N TYR A 26 4.78 1.60 -7.44
CA TYR A 26 3.37 1.56 -7.79
C TYR A 26 2.92 2.75 -8.60
N LYS A 27 1.79 2.57 -9.30
CA LYS A 27 1.01 3.65 -9.91
C LYS A 27 -0.45 3.52 -9.47
N ILE A 28 -1.01 4.62 -9.02
CA ILE A 28 -2.44 4.75 -8.76
C ILE A 28 -3.03 5.66 -9.83
N THR A 29 -4.17 5.26 -10.38
CA THR A 29 -4.99 6.12 -11.25
C THR A 29 -6.39 6.19 -10.68
N ARG A 30 -6.89 7.40 -10.48
CA ARG A 30 -8.23 7.62 -9.94
C ARG A 30 -8.86 8.82 -10.65
N GLY A 31 -9.90 8.53 -11.45
CA GLY A 31 -10.44 9.55 -12.34
C GLY A 31 -9.39 10.01 -13.34
N SER A 32 -9.17 11.31 -13.45
CA SER A 32 -8.13 11.91 -14.30
C SER A 32 -6.79 12.11 -13.59
N GLU A 33 -6.70 11.74 -12.31
CA GLU A 33 -5.51 11.96 -11.50
C GLU A 33 -4.66 10.70 -11.35
N SER A 34 -3.36 10.87 -11.17
CA SER A 34 -2.44 9.76 -10.99
C SER A 34 -1.40 10.06 -9.92
N ARG A 35 -0.92 8.98 -9.28
CA ARG A 35 0.20 8.98 -8.34
C ARG A 35 1.19 7.91 -8.75
N VAL A 36 2.47 8.25 -8.78
CA VAL A 36 3.55 7.27 -8.89
C VAL A 36 4.40 7.34 -7.64
N GLY A 37 4.76 6.22 -7.09
CA GLY A 37 5.51 6.20 -5.85
C GLY A 37 6.19 4.89 -5.54
N THR A 38 6.87 4.90 -4.39
CA THR A 38 7.54 3.73 -3.82
C THR A 38 7.19 3.65 -2.34
N LEU A 39 6.62 2.51 -1.95
CA LEU A 39 6.45 2.14 -0.55
C LEU A 39 7.70 1.39 -0.10
N ALA A 40 8.29 1.81 1.00
CA ALA A 40 9.34 1.06 1.69
C ALA A 40 8.78 0.55 3.01
N ILE A 41 8.81 -0.76 3.21
CA ILE A 41 8.23 -1.42 4.38
C ILE A 41 9.30 -2.27 5.04
N ALA A 42 9.61 -1.97 6.30
CA ALA A 42 10.44 -2.82 7.15
C ALA A 42 9.50 -3.61 8.07
N ILE A 43 9.67 -4.92 8.11
CA ILE A 43 8.77 -5.84 8.81
C ILE A 43 9.53 -6.57 9.91
N LYS A 44 8.92 -6.63 11.08
CA LYS A 44 9.37 -7.41 12.23
C LYS A 44 8.16 -8.11 12.83
N SER A 45 8.35 -9.16 13.59
CA SER A 45 7.24 -9.88 14.22
C SER A 45 6.30 -8.93 14.97
N GLY A 46 5.05 -8.79 14.47
CA GLY A 46 4.02 -7.94 15.04
C GLY A 46 4.26 -6.44 14.90
N ALA A 47 5.27 -6.00 14.15
CA ALA A 47 5.61 -4.59 13.99
C ALA A 47 6.07 -4.26 12.57
N HIS A 48 6.00 -2.99 12.19
CA HIS A 48 6.48 -2.51 10.90
C HIS A 48 6.87 -1.04 10.96
N SER A 49 7.63 -0.61 9.96
CA SER A 49 7.83 0.78 9.60
C SER A 49 7.51 0.93 8.12
N ILE A 50 6.75 1.94 7.75
CA ILE A 50 6.34 2.19 6.36
C ILE A 50 6.59 3.64 5.99
N SER A 51 7.12 3.86 4.79
CA SER A 51 7.20 5.19 4.18
C SER A 51 6.64 5.14 2.76
N ASP A 52 5.98 6.23 2.36
CA ASP A 52 5.40 6.38 1.03
C ASP A 52 5.99 7.63 0.39
N ASP A 53 6.86 7.44 -0.59
CA ASP A 53 7.51 8.51 -1.35
C ASP A 53 6.88 8.57 -2.73
N TYR A 54 6.15 9.66 -3.03
CA TYR A 54 5.34 9.74 -4.23
C TYR A 54 5.20 11.14 -4.79
N GLU A 55 4.80 11.19 -6.07
CA GLU A 55 4.36 12.37 -6.79
C GLU A 55 2.93 12.18 -7.30
N GLU A 56 2.10 13.21 -7.19
CA GLU A 56 0.70 13.19 -7.65
C GLU A 56 0.41 14.36 -8.58
N THR A 57 -0.44 14.13 -9.58
CA THR A 57 -0.98 15.22 -10.42
C THR A 57 -1.96 16.09 -9.63
N ALA A 58 -2.75 15.46 -8.76
CA ALA A 58 -3.57 16.08 -7.72
C ALA A 58 -3.91 15.00 -6.69
N ALA A 59 -4.50 15.36 -5.56
CA ALA A 59 -4.78 14.43 -4.48
C ALA A 59 -5.65 13.24 -4.95
N THR A 60 -5.11 12.04 -4.88
CA THR A 60 -5.84 10.80 -5.20
C THR A 60 -6.68 10.31 -4.02
N GLY A 61 -6.44 10.81 -2.82
CA GLY A 61 -7.17 10.43 -1.61
C GLY A 61 -6.91 9.00 -1.15
N VAL A 62 -5.71 8.48 -1.39
CA VAL A 62 -5.30 7.13 -1.01
C VAL A 62 -4.19 7.20 0.02
N SER A 63 -4.28 6.37 1.05
CA SER A 63 -3.21 6.16 2.03
C SER A 63 -3.03 4.68 2.31
N PHE A 64 -1.84 4.31 2.78
CA PHE A 64 -1.48 2.93 3.06
C PHE A 64 -1.12 2.74 4.52
N THR A 65 -1.44 1.55 5.04
CA THR A 65 -0.99 1.07 6.35
C THR A 65 -0.73 -0.43 6.28
N VAL A 66 -0.17 -0.98 7.35
CA VAL A 66 0.09 -2.42 7.47
C VAL A 66 -0.59 -2.92 8.73
N THR A 67 -1.25 -4.06 8.62
CA THR A 67 -1.82 -4.77 9.77
C THR A 67 -1.14 -6.12 9.94
N HIS A 68 -1.15 -6.64 11.17
CA HIS A 68 -0.51 -7.90 11.54
C HIS A 68 -1.53 -8.86 12.10
N SER A 69 -1.52 -10.10 11.61
CA SER A 69 -2.38 -11.17 12.13
C SER A 69 -1.75 -12.53 11.83
N GLY A 70 -1.59 -13.37 12.87
CA GLY A 70 -1.12 -14.75 12.70
C GLY A 70 0.24 -14.88 12.01
N GLY A 71 1.18 -13.96 12.25
CA GLY A 71 2.50 -13.97 11.60
C GLY A 71 2.49 -13.44 10.17
N ILE A 72 1.41 -12.82 9.74
CA ILE A 72 1.27 -12.25 8.39
C ILE A 72 1.07 -10.74 8.49
N ALA A 73 1.91 -9.99 7.76
CA ALA A 73 1.73 -8.56 7.55
C ALA A 73 0.93 -8.34 6.26
N THR A 74 -0.10 -7.53 6.32
CA THR A 74 -0.96 -7.23 5.16
C THR A 74 -0.92 -5.74 4.87
N LEU A 75 -0.62 -5.38 3.62
CA LEU A 75 -0.73 -4.00 3.16
C LEU A 75 -2.22 -3.66 2.97
N LYS A 76 -2.65 -2.61 3.65
CA LYS A 76 -4.02 -2.10 3.63
C LYS A 76 -4.06 -0.72 2.99
N TYR A 77 -5.21 -0.36 2.44
CA TYR A 77 -5.44 0.97 1.88
C TYR A 77 -6.67 1.63 2.49
N THR A 78 -6.65 2.94 2.52
CA THR A 78 -7.79 3.78 2.88
C THR A 78 -8.02 4.75 1.74
N THR A 79 -9.26 4.85 1.28
CA THR A 79 -9.65 5.77 0.20
C THR A 79 -10.72 6.72 0.67
N THR A 80 -10.60 7.99 0.28
CA THR A 80 -11.64 8.99 0.50
C THR A 80 -12.85 8.73 -0.41
N ASN A 81 -13.99 9.32 -0.08
CA ASN A 81 -15.18 9.20 -0.90
C ASN A 81 -15.13 10.23 -2.04
N THR A 82 -14.80 9.78 -3.24
CA THR A 82 -14.83 10.60 -4.46
C THR A 82 -15.88 10.10 -5.47
N GLY A 83 -16.54 8.98 -5.16
CA GLY A 83 -17.44 8.29 -6.08
C GLY A 83 -16.72 7.41 -7.10
N ALA A 84 -15.38 7.34 -7.08
CA ALA A 84 -14.60 6.57 -8.04
C ALA A 84 -13.68 5.57 -7.36
N ALA A 85 -13.54 4.38 -7.95
CA ALA A 85 -12.49 3.44 -7.58
C ALA A 85 -11.13 3.92 -8.08
N ALA A 86 -10.06 3.39 -7.49
CA ALA A 86 -8.70 3.67 -7.90
C ALA A 86 -8.03 2.39 -8.42
N SER A 87 -7.28 2.49 -9.52
CA SER A 87 -6.42 1.39 -9.96
C SER A 87 -5.13 1.40 -9.17
N PHE A 88 -4.53 0.23 -8.98
CA PHE A 88 -3.27 0.07 -8.27
C PHE A 88 -2.42 -0.95 -9.01
N VAL A 89 -1.44 -0.47 -9.75
CA VAL A 89 -0.47 -1.29 -10.47
C VAL A 89 0.83 -1.25 -9.70
N ASN A 90 1.44 -2.40 -9.44
CA ASN A 90 2.61 -2.46 -8.57
C ASN A 90 3.62 -3.52 -9.01
N ALA A 91 4.87 -3.30 -8.60
CA ALA A 91 5.95 -4.26 -8.69
C ALA A 91 6.64 -4.35 -7.34
N ILE A 92 6.83 -5.57 -6.85
CA ILE A 92 7.34 -5.84 -5.50
C ILE A 92 8.78 -6.32 -5.59
N GLU A 93 9.66 -5.73 -4.78
CA GLU A 93 11.03 -6.15 -4.57
C GLU A 93 11.21 -6.50 -3.10
N ILE A 94 11.59 -7.76 -2.83
CA ILE A 94 11.89 -8.23 -1.48
C ILE A 94 13.39 -8.14 -1.27
N ILE A 95 13.81 -7.41 -0.24
CA ILE A 95 15.21 -7.15 0.09
C ILE A 95 15.47 -7.69 1.49
N ASN A 96 15.94 -8.90 1.57
CA ASN A 96 16.26 -9.53 2.86
C ASN A 96 17.76 -9.54 3.13
#